data_42e1e6e02e2a1e09250279aea2c5f331
#
_entry.id   42e1e6e02e2a1e09250279aea2c5f331
#
_cell.length_a   1.000
_cell.length_b   1.000
_cell.length_c   1.000
_cell.angle_alpha   90.00
_cell.angle_beta   90.00
_cell.angle_gamma   90.00
#
_symmetry.space_group_name_H-M   'P 1'
#
loop_
_entity.id
_entity.type
_entity.pdbx_description
1 polymer ?
#
loop_
_entity_poly.entity_id
_entity_poly.type
_entity_poly.pdbx_seq_one_letter_code
_entity_poly.pdbx_strand_id
1 'polypeptide(L)'
;MNKIIALSLVAIATVTTATMADTVNLSDVEAQYAAKSSVVASKELKQTINLGFSNTTGNTETLNVNGKYTMAYTTVGYGNEALKVAFDASAFLNETNSVTSNEEYTANLGLEQYITNGWLGYAALNWLRNPDFKNLDNKFSIGAGLGKEIFNDGQHTLKVKLGVAYNVEQYADNTADANFGSLNEYIEYTNILNDASTLYVKVGSLQNMEDFQNDYEVLAVGGFNFSVAKNISISIEEEVRYDKIHPGTAEATDTKSIVRVGYAF
;
A
#
# COMPACT_ATOMS: atom_id res chain seq x y z
N MET A 1 -4.85 11.16 35.06
CA MET A 1 -5.79 10.06 34.85
C MET A 1 -5.40 9.38 33.57
N ASN A 2 -4.75 8.22 33.68
CA ASN A 2 -4.22 7.47 32.57
C ASN A 2 -5.36 6.77 31.85
N LYS A 3 -5.66 7.16 30.61
CA LYS A 3 -6.49 6.37 29.73
C LYS A 3 -5.59 5.36 29.05
N ILE A 4 -5.61 4.16 29.58
CA ILE A 4 -5.09 2.97 28.94
C ILE A 4 -5.92 2.78 27.66
N ILE A 5 -5.30 2.88 26.52
CA ILE A 5 -5.88 2.47 25.25
C ILE A 5 -5.89 0.94 25.30
N ALA A 6 -7.03 0.38 25.67
CA ALA A 6 -7.28 -1.04 25.53
C ALA A 6 -7.37 -1.33 24.02
N LEU A 7 -6.34 -1.95 23.49
CA LEU A 7 -6.35 -2.57 22.17
C LEU A 7 -7.28 -3.79 22.28
N SER A 8 -8.57 -3.58 22.09
CA SER A 8 -9.54 -4.68 22.04
C SER A 8 -9.46 -5.30 20.66
N LEU A 9 -8.70 -6.39 20.59
CA LEU A 9 -8.70 -7.33 19.47
C LEU A 9 -10.02 -8.11 19.47
N VAL A 10 -11.09 -7.48 19.06
CA VAL A 10 -12.35 -8.13 18.70
C VAL A 10 -12.80 -7.49 17.39
N ALA A 11 -12.16 -7.91 16.33
CA ALA A 11 -12.62 -7.60 14.99
C ALA A 11 -13.48 -8.75 14.48
N ILE A 12 -14.70 -8.84 14.97
CA ILE A 12 -15.78 -9.51 14.25
C ILE A 12 -16.86 -8.47 14.07
N ALA A 13 -16.92 -7.95 12.85
CA ALA A 13 -18.06 -7.27 12.22
C ALA A 13 -18.81 -6.22 13.04
N THR A 14 -18.19 -5.05 13.20
CA THR A 14 -18.94 -3.81 13.13
C THR A 14 -18.25 -2.96 12.08
N VAL A 15 -18.71 -3.07 10.85
CA VAL A 15 -18.37 -2.09 9.82
C VAL A 15 -19.05 -0.80 10.23
N THR A 16 -18.35 0.01 11.01
CA THR A 16 -18.63 1.44 11.04
C THR A 16 -18.43 1.95 9.63
N THR A 17 -19.30 2.78 9.16
CA THR A 17 -19.17 3.53 7.91
C THR A 17 -17.85 4.27 7.92
N ALA A 18 -16.78 3.57 7.54
CA ALA A 18 -15.52 4.20 7.24
C ALA A 18 -15.73 4.95 5.92
N THR A 19 -15.74 6.25 5.97
CA THR A 19 -15.50 7.06 4.79
C THR A 19 -14.11 6.64 4.30
N MET A 20 -14.08 6.09 3.12
CA MET A 20 -12.90 5.45 2.60
C MET A 20 -11.93 6.50 2.10
N ALA A 21 -10.81 6.53 2.74
CA ALA A 21 -9.67 7.32 2.32
C ALA A 21 -8.93 6.65 1.17
N ASP A 22 -8.37 7.50 0.43
CA ASP A 22 -7.46 7.27 -0.65
C ASP A 22 -6.20 6.48 -0.29
N THR A 23 -5.74 5.65 -1.18
CA THR A 23 -4.45 5.00 -1.05
C THR A 23 -3.34 5.92 -1.57
N VAL A 24 -2.44 6.33 -0.70
CA VAL A 24 -1.09 6.73 -1.14
C VAL A 24 -0.50 5.56 -1.91
N ASN A 25 0.23 5.90 -2.91
CA ASN A 25 0.90 4.96 -3.75
C ASN A 25 1.96 4.16 -2.97
N LEU A 26 1.51 3.14 -2.28
CA LEU A 26 2.34 2.17 -1.56
C LEU A 26 2.62 0.93 -2.40
N SER A 27 2.68 1.07 -3.71
CA SER A 27 2.94 -0.05 -4.61
C SER A 27 4.18 -0.84 -4.26
N ASP A 28 5.22 -0.12 -3.85
CA ASP A 28 6.45 -0.75 -3.37
C ASP A 28 6.22 -1.58 -2.11
N VAL A 29 5.22 -1.21 -1.31
CA VAL A 29 4.85 -1.88 -0.08
C VAL A 29 4.28 -3.25 -0.35
N GLU A 30 3.31 -3.34 -1.21
CA GLU A 30 2.51 -4.54 -1.38
C GLU A 30 3.13 -5.55 -2.34
N ALA A 31 3.83 -5.08 -3.37
CA ALA A 31 4.56 -5.95 -4.27
C ALA A 31 5.75 -6.64 -3.58
N GLN A 32 6.40 -5.99 -2.62
CA GLN A 32 7.45 -6.59 -1.81
C GLN A 32 6.93 -7.61 -0.80
N TYR A 33 5.67 -7.50 -0.43
CA TYR A 33 5.06 -8.42 0.52
C TYR A 33 4.91 -9.85 -0.03
N ALA A 34 4.69 -9.98 -1.34
CA ALA A 34 4.67 -11.28 -2.01
C ALA A 34 6.08 -11.90 -2.14
N ALA A 35 7.13 -11.12 -2.00
CA ALA A 35 8.52 -11.59 -2.07
C ALA A 35 9.10 -11.70 -0.66
N LYS A 36 9.33 -12.93 -0.16
CA LYS A 36 10.15 -13.14 1.04
C LYS A 36 11.46 -12.39 0.88
N SER A 37 11.88 -11.67 1.91
CA SER A 37 13.01 -10.75 1.94
C SER A 37 14.41 -11.41 1.84
N SER A 38 14.51 -12.71 1.61
CA SER A 38 15.81 -13.33 1.35
C SER A 38 16.24 -13.00 -0.07
N VAL A 39 17.34 -12.29 -0.19
CA VAL A 39 17.97 -11.84 -1.42
C VAL A 39 18.64 -13.03 -2.14
N VAL A 40 17.87 -14.04 -2.50
CA VAL A 40 18.31 -15.11 -3.37
C VAL A 40 17.58 -14.93 -4.69
N ALA A 41 18.33 -14.75 -5.76
CA ALA A 41 17.77 -14.75 -7.11
C ALA A 41 17.10 -16.10 -7.37
N SER A 42 15.80 -16.18 -7.15
CA SER A 42 15.05 -17.44 -7.26
C SER A 42 14.63 -17.77 -8.69
N LYS A 43 14.65 -16.78 -9.60
CA LYS A 43 14.08 -16.85 -10.94
C LYS A 43 12.65 -17.41 -10.95
N GLU A 44 11.95 -17.27 -9.85
CA GLU A 44 10.58 -17.77 -9.66
C GLU A 44 9.62 -16.59 -9.76
N LEU A 45 8.64 -16.73 -10.63
CA LEU A 45 7.53 -15.78 -10.74
C LEU A 45 6.50 -16.13 -9.67
N LYS A 46 6.22 -15.20 -8.77
CA LYS A 46 5.18 -15.33 -7.74
C LYS A 46 4.02 -14.45 -8.08
N GLN A 47 2.82 -15.01 -8.06
CA GLN A 47 1.60 -14.30 -8.39
C GLN A 47 0.55 -14.60 -7.34
N THR A 48 -0.24 -13.59 -6.97
CA THR A 48 -1.40 -13.77 -6.09
C THR A 48 -2.58 -12.95 -6.58
N ILE A 49 -3.78 -13.49 -6.39
CA ILE A 49 -5.04 -12.77 -6.50
C ILE A 49 -5.65 -12.74 -5.11
N ASN A 50 -6.02 -11.56 -4.65
CA ASN A 50 -6.68 -11.34 -3.39
C ASN A 50 -8.07 -10.74 -3.64
N LEU A 51 -9.10 -11.26 -2.99
CA LEU A 51 -10.46 -10.77 -3.09
C LEU A 51 -10.99 -10.47 -1.69
N GLY A 52 -11.57 -9.31 -1.54
CA GLY A 52 -12.24 -8.88 -0.32
C GLY A 52 -13.69 -8.47 -0.62
N PHE A 53 -14.57 -8.76 0.31
CA PHE A 53 -15.98 -8.43 0.24
C PHE A 53 -16.52 -8.12 1.62
N SER A 54 -17.30 -7.05 1.73
CA SER A 54 -18.09 -6.79 2.92
C SER A 54 -19.45 -6.21 2.52
N ASN A 55 -20.49 -6.56 3.28
CA ASN A 55 -21.83 -6.04 3.08
C ASN A 55 -22.44 -5.72 4.44
N THR A 56 -23.07 -4.55 4.57
CA THR A 56 -23.90 -4.19 5.72
C THR A 56 -25.32 -3.94 5.25
N THR A 57 -26.29 -4.34 6.06
CA THR A 57 -27.71 -4.12 5.79
C THR A 57 -28.37 -3.49 7.00
N GLY A 58 -29.45 -2.76 6.80
CA GLY A 58 -30.20 -2.09 7.87
C GLY A 58 -30.56 -0.66 7.49
N ASN A 59 -30.38 0.28 8.41
CA ASN A 59 -30.69 1.70 8.15
C ASN A 59 -29.78 2.33 7.09
N THR A 60 -28.58 1.78 6.92
CA THR A 60 -27.65 2.13 5.84
C THR A 60 -27.17 0.83 5.22
N GLU A 61 -27.32 0.71 3.92
CA GLU A 61 -26.79 -0.43 3.15
C GLU A 61 -25.44 -0.03 2.57
N THR A 62 -24.41 -0.83 2.82
CA THR A 62 -23.09 -0.64 2.21
C THR A 62 -22.63 -1.95 1.57
N LEU A 63 -22.08 -1.84 0.38
CA LEU A 63 -21.42 -2.91 -0.33
C LEU A 63 -19.99 -2.48 -0.61
N ASN A 64 -19.02 -3.28 -0.16
CA ASN A 64 -17.62 -3.09 -0.44
C ASN A 64 -17.08 -4.31 -1.16
N VAL A 65 -16.49 -4.10 -2.32
CA VAL A 65 -15.81 -5.14 -3.09
C VAL A 65 -14.42 -4.64 -3.41
N ASN A 66 -13.40 -5.45 -3.12
CA ASN A 66 -12.04 -5.11 -3.51
C ASN A 66 -11.34 -6.32 -4.10
N GLY A 67 -10.52 -6.07 -5.10
CA GLY A 67 -9.70 -7.07 -5.76
C GLY A 67 -8.28 -6.55 -5.93
N LYS A 68 -7.30 -7.43 -5.76
CA LYS A 68 -5.89 -7.09 -5.96
C LYS A 68 -5.15 -8.24 -6.60
N TYR A 69 -4.43 -7.93 -7.64
CA TYR A 69 -3.45 -8.82 -8.26
C TYR A 69 -2.05 -8.34 -7.91
N THR A 70 -1.17 -9.27 -7.56
CA THR A 70 0.25 -8.98 -7.34
C THR A 70 1.12 -9.95 -8.12
N MET A 71 2.25 -9.45 -8.60
CA MET A 71 3.27 -10.23 -9.28
C MET A 71 4.65 -9.80 -8.76
N ALA A 72 5.49 -10.75 -8.43
CA ALA A 72 6.87 -10.51 -8.04
C ALA A 72 7.80 -11.49 -8.73
N TYR A 73 8.92 -10.97 -9.24
CA TYR A 73 9.97 -11.75 -9.88
C TYR A 73 11.34 -11.29 -9.36
N THR A 74 12.18 -12.22 -8.97
CA THR A 74 13.53 -11.92 -8.51
C THR A 74 14.53 -12.63 -9.42
N THR A 75 15.48 -11.89 -9.95
CA THR A 75 16.53 -12.40 -10.83
C THR A 75 17.89 -11.86 -10.42
N VAL A 76 18.94 -12.31 -11.10
CA VAL A 76 20.29 -11.77 -10.95
C VAL A 76 20.38 -10.45 -11.74
N GLY A 77 20.76 -9.38 -11.06
CA GLY A 77 20.99 -8.07 -11.62
C GLY A 77 22.46 -7.67 -11.66
N TYR A 78 22.72 -6.38 -11.49
CA TYR A 78 24.05 -5.81 -11.49
C TYR A 78 24.92 -6.39 -10.35
N GLY A 79 26.19 -6.66 -10.62
CA GLY A 79 27.15 -7.18 -9.62
C GLY A 79 26.85 -8.58 -9.10
N ASN A 80 26.01 -9.37 -9.78
CA ASN A 80 25.47 -10.66 -9.30
C ASN A 80 24.54 -10.54 -8.08
N GLU A 81 24.12 -9.33 -7.74
CA GLU A 81 23.15 -9.09 -6.68
C GLU A 81 21.71 -9.25 -7.20
N ALA A 82 20.73 -9.33 -6.31
CA ALA A 82 19.34 -9.50 -6.70
C ALA A 82 18.75 -8.26 -7.37
N LEU A 83 18.02 -8.47 -8.47
CA LEU A 83 17.08 -7.51 -9.06
C LEU A 83 15.66 -8.03 -8.82
N LYS A 84 14.86 -7.26 -8.11
CA LYS A 84 13.44 -7.54 -7.91
C LYS A 84 12.61 -6.68 -8.85
N VAL A 85 11.63 -7.30 -9.48
CA VAL A 85 10.60 -6.64 -10.27
C VAL A 85 9.27 -6.98 -9.63
N ALA A 86 8.48 -5.98 -9.33
CA ALA A 86 7.18 -6.15 -8.71
C ALA A 86 6.12 -5.36 -9.45
N PHE A 87 4.96 -5.94 -9.62
CA PHE A 87 3.79 -5.28 -10.20
C PHE A 87 2.58 -5.59 -9.31
N ASP A 88 1.76 -4.60 -9.08
CA ASP A 88 0.43 -4.79 -8.51
C ASP A 88 -0.61 -3.94 -9.22
N ALA A 89 -1.83 -4.42 -9.20
CA ALA A 89 -3.01 -3.69 -9.62
C ALA A 89 -4.15 -3.98 -8.66
N SER A 90 -4.88 -2.94 -8.26
CA SER A 90 -6.04 -3.09 -7.40
C SER A 90 -7.25 -2.34 -7.92
N ALA A 91 -8.42 -2.83 -7.56
CA ALA A 91 -9.70 -2.18 -7.75
C ALA A 91 -10.47 -2.22 -6.43
N PHE A 92 -11.04 -1.11 -6.06
CA PHE A 92 -11.86 -0.94 -4.88
C PHE A 92 -13.17 -0.25 -5.29
N LEU A 93 -14.29 -0.81 -4.85
CA LEU A 93 -15.62 -0.25 -5.09
C LEU A 93 -16.39 -0.23 -3.78
N ASN A 94 -16.93 0.92 -3.43
CA ASN A 94 -17.84 1.08 -2.30
C ASN A 94 -19.14 1.71 -2.76
N GLU A 95 -20.25 1.08 -2.40
CA GLU A 95 -21.59 1.59 -2.62
C GLU A 95 -22.26 1.83 -1.29
N THR A 96 -23.01 2.93 -1.18
CA THR A 96 -23.85 3.26 -0.04
C THR A 96 -25.26 3.53 -0.52
N ASN A 97 -26.23 2.76 -0.03
CA ASN A 97 -27.63 2.85 -0.46
C ASN A 97 -27.79 2.75 -2.00
N SER A 98 -27.07 1.80 -2.63
CA SER A 98 -27.05 1.56 -4.08
C SER A 98 -26.52 2.74 -4.93
N VAL A 99 -25.76 3.64 -4.32
CA VAL A 99 -25.03 4.71 -5.01
C VAL A 99 -23.54 4.48 -4.79
N THR A 100 -22.76 4.49 -5.87
CA THR A 100 -21.30 4.45 -5.76
C THR A 100 -20.83 5.64 -4.93
N SER A 101 -20.18 5.35 -3.82
CA SER A 101 -19.67 6.35 -2.88
C SER A 101 -18.17 6.52 -2.95
N ASN A 102 -17.46 5.52 -3.46
CA ASN A 102 -16.04 5.58 -3.74
C ASN A 102 -15.65 4.49 -4.73
N GLU A 103 -14.91 4.86 -5.76
CA GLU A 103 -14.20 3.93 -6.63
C GLU A 103 -12.72 4.29 -6.69
N GLU A 104 -11.85 3.30 -6.58
CA GLU A 104 -10.41 3.48 -6.64
C GLU A 104 -9.76 2.37 -7.47
N TYR A 105 -8.87 2.78 -8.35
CA TYR A 105 -8.06 1.88 -9.17
C TYR A 105 -6.60 2.27 -9.04
N THR A 106 -5.73 1.26 -8.85
CA THR A 106 -4.28 1.47 -8.81
C THR A 106 -3.57 0.51 -9.73
N ALA A 107 -2.44 0.94 -10.28
CA ALA A 107 -1.50 0.07 -10.96
C ALA A 107 -0.07 0.57 -10.71
N ASN A 108 0.79 -0.32 -10.30
CA ASN A 108 2.11 0.01 -9.80
C ASN A 108 3.17 -0.96 -10.35
N LEU A 109 4.31 -0.42 -10.74
CA LEU A 109 5.49 -1.19 -11.15
C LEU A 109 6.70 -0.71 -10.37
N GLY A 110 7.33 -1.60 -9.62
CA GLY A 110 8.53 -1.34 -8.82
C GLY A 110 9.71 -2.16 -9.31
N LEU A 111 10.89 -1.56 -9.27
CA LEU A 111 12.18 -2.18 -9.51
C LEU A 111 13.08 -1.93 -8.30
N GLU A 112 13.74 -2.98 -7.77
CA GLU A 112 14.77 -2.86 -6.74
C GLU A 112 16.02 -3.63 -7.15
N GLN A 113 17.11 -2.92 -7.32
CA GLN A 113 18.44 -3.49 -7.55
C GLN A 113 19.23 -3.45 -6.25
N TYR A 114 19.52 -4.61 -5.68
CA TYR A 114 20.48 -4.71 -4.57
C TYR A 114 21.88 -4.45 -5.08
N ILE A 115 22.70 -3.77 -4.26
CA ILE A 115 24.03 -3.33 -4.63
C ILE A 115 25.06 -4.09 -3.79
N THR A 116 25.11 -3.84 -2.49
CA THR A 116 26.01 -4.50 -1.54
C THR A 116 25.59 -4.19 -0.09
N ASN A 117 25.83 -5.09 0.84
CA ASN A 117 25.60 -4.88 2.28
C ASN A 117 24.21 -4.32 2.61
N GLY A 118 23.17 -4.82 1.94
CA GLY A 118 21.78 -4.38 2.12
C GLY A 118 21.43 -3.04 1.47
N TRP A 119 22.35 -2.35 0.81
CA TRP A 119 22.02 -1.18 0.00
C TRP A 119 21.31 -1.59 -1.29
N LEU A 120 20.36 -0.79 -1.71
CA LEU A 120 19.62 -0.96 -2.95
C LEU A 120 19.32 0.39 -3.61
N GLY A 121 19.24 0.37 -4.95
CA GLY A 121 18.60 1.41 -5.73
C GLY A 121 17.20 0.97 -6.10
N TYR A 122 16.23 1.87 -6.18
CA TYR A 122 14.89 1.55 -6.63
C TYR A 122 14.36 2.57 -7.64
N ALA A 123 13.41 2.13 -8.46
CA ALA A 123 12.58 2.98 -9.32
C ALA A 123 11.14 2.47 -9.27
N ALA A 124 10.18 3.37 -9.40
CA ALA A 124 8.76 3.05 -9.37
C ALA A 124 7.97 3.87 -10.40
N LEU A 125 6.95 3.26 -10.97
CA LEU A 125 5.91 3.89 -11.77
C LEU A 125 4.58 3.59 -11.12
N ASN A 126 3.76 4.60 -10.93
CA ASN A 126 2.51 4.45 -10.22
C ASN A 126 1.39 5.20 -10.95
N TRP A 127 0.21 4.58 -10.95
CA TRP A 127 -1.02 5.18 -11.43
C TRP A 127 -2.14 4.96 -10.42
N LEU A 128 -2.89 6.04 -10.17
CA LEU A 128 -4.07 6.04 -9.30
C LEU A 128 -5.21 6.78 -10.01
N ARG A 129 -6.41 6.23 -9.89
CA ARG A 129 -7.67 6.88 -10.24
C ARG A 129 -8.63 6.80 -9.06
N ASN A 130 -9.14 7.95 -8.62
CA ASN A 130 -10.16 8.04 -7.57
C ASN A 130 -10.98 9.33 -7.75
N PRO A 131 -11.95 9.34 -8.68
CA PRO A 131 -12.70 10.54 -9.03
C PRO A 131 -13.69 10.96 -7.95
N ASP A 132 -14.28 10.00 -7.23
CA ASP A 132 -15.40 10.28 -6.33
C ASP A 132 -14.95 10.89 -5.00
N PHE A 133 -13.77 10.49 -4.51
CA PHE A 133 -13.30 10.89 -3.20
C PHE A 133 -12.17 11.93 -3.26
N LYS A 134 -11.18 11.75 -4.12
CA LYS A 134 -10.07 12.72 -4.30
C LYS A 134 -10.27 13.69 -5.43
N ASN A 135 -11.36 13.55 -6.17
CA ASN A 135 -11.53 14.31 -7.40
C ASN A 135 -10.38 14.07 -8.41
N LEU A 136 -9.67 12.94 -8.26
CA LEU A 136 -8.56 12.55 -9.13
C LEU A 136 -9.04 11.64 -10.25
N ASP A 137 -9.08 12.17 -11.48
CA ASP A 137 -9.32 11.34 -12.66
C ASP A 137 -8.09 10.49 -12.98
N ASN A 138 -6.89 11.07 -12.85
CA ASN A 138 -5.64 10.33 -12.93
C ASN A 138 -4.54 10.99 -12.09
N LYS A 139 -3.72 10.17 -11.42
CA LYS A 139 -2.44 10.56 -10.84
C LYS A 139 -1.37 9.61 -11.35
N PHE A 140 -0.34 10.14 -11.98
CA PHE A 140 0.83 9.40 -12.40
C PHE A 140 2.02 9.86 -11.58
N SER A 141 2.82 8.91 -11.11
CA SER A 141 4.09 9.19 -10.44
C SER A 141 5.21 8.36 -11.05
N ILE A 142 6.36 8.98 -11.27
CA ILE A 142 7.61 8.30 -11.58
C ILE A 142 8.64 8.70 -10.54
N GLY A 143 9.22 7.72 -9.86
CA GLY A 143 10.16 7.97 -8.77
C GLY A 143 11.36 7.05 -8.80
N ALA A 144 12.43 7.49 -8.13
CA ALA A 144 13.63 6.71 -7.93
C ALA A 144 14.34 7.14 -6.63
N GLY A 145 15.14 6.25 -6.07
CA GLY A 145 15.86 6.55 -4.84
C GLY A 145 16.81 5.45 -4.42
N LEU A 146 17.25 5.58 -3.18
CA LEU A 146 18.11 4.61 -2.52
C LEU A 146 17.39 4.03 -1.31
N GLY A 147 17.72 2.80 -0.98
CA GLY A 147 17.22 2.15 0.21
C GLY A 147 18.32 1.34 0.89
N LYS A 148 18.00 0.93 2.10
CA LYS A 148 18.84 0.03 2.86
C LYS A 148 17.99 -0.93 3.66
N GLU A 149 18.33 -2.20 3.55
CA GLU A 149 17.92 -3.24 4.50
C GLU A 149 18.84 -3.10 5.72
N ILE A 150 18.30 -2.53 6.80
CA ILE A 150 19.06 -2.22 8.02
C ILE A 150 19.46 -3.50 8.73
N PHE A 151 18.55 -4.45 8.80
CA PHE A 151 18.82 -5.81 9.25
C PHE A 151 17.85 -6.80 8.60
N ASN A 152 18.30 -8.03 8.48
CA ASN A 152 17.53 -9.18 8.02
C ASN A 152 18.17 -10.44 8.64
N ASP A 153 17.53 -11.02 9.63
CA ASP A 153 17.97 -12.23 10.31
C ASP A 153 17.19 -13.49 9.88
N GLY A 154 16.35 -13.35 8.84
CA GLY A 154 15.48 -14.40 8.34
C GLY A 154 14.11 -14.46 9.05
N GLN A 155 13.99 -13.93 10.24
CA GLN A 155 12.72 -13.78 10.96
C GLN A 155 12.24 -12.32 10.94
N HIS A 156 13.15 -11.38 11.15
CA HIS A 156 12.89 -9.95 11.17
C HIS A 156 13.58 -9.26 10.00
N THR A 157 12.90 -8.36 9.36
CA THR A 157 13.47 -7.47 8.34
C THR A 157 13.06 -6.04 8.61
N LEU A 158 14.02 -5.13 8.58
CA LEU A 158 13.77 -3.69 8.58
C LEU A 158 14.41 -3.06 7.36
N LYS A 159 13.62 -2.40 6.55
CA LYS A 159 14.04 -1.69 5.34
C LYS A 159 13.63 -0.23 5.43
N VAL A 160 14.50 0.64 4.98
CA VAL A 160 14.23 2.08 4.82
C VAL A 160 14.56 2.49 3.39
N LYS A 161 13.80 3.44 2.84
CA LYS A 161 14.05 4.02 1.53
C LYS A 161 13.87 5.54 1.58
N LEU A 162 14.62 6.24 0.75
CA LEU A 162 14.50 7.66 0.52
C LEU A 162 14.67 7.91 -0.99
N GLY A 163 13.79 8.71 -1.56
CA GLY A 163 13.83 9.03 -2.96
C GLY A 163 13.06 10.27 -3.33
N VAL A 164 13.03 10.54 -4.62
CA VAL A 164 12.30 11.64 -5.22
C VAL A 164 11.37 11.11 -6.29
N ALA A 165 10.25 11.78 -6.49
CA ALA A 165 9.34 11.47 -7.58
C ALA A 165 8.85 12.74 -8.27
N TYR A 166 8.37 12.58 -9.50
CA TYR A 166 7.62 13.56 -10.23
C TYR A 166 6.19 13.07 -10.37
N ASN A 167 5.25 13.92 -9.97
CA ASN A 167 3.83 13.62 -9.91
C ASN A 167 3.08 14.49 -10.92
N VAL A 168 2.08 13.89 -11.56
CA VAL A 168 1.13 14.55 -12.48
C VAL A 168 -0.26 14.18 -12.01
N GLU A 169 -1.06 15.16 -11.62
CA GLU A 169 -2.42 15.01 -11.14
C GLU A 169 -3.39 15.66 -12.11
N GLN A 170 -4.39 14.90 -12.55
CA GLN A 170 -5.50 15.35 -13.37
C GLN A 170 -6.78 15.22 -12.55
N TYR A 171 -7.50 16.31 -12.39
CA TYR A 171 -8.71 16.34 -11.58
C TYR A 171 -9.96 16.06 -12.41
N ALA A 172 -10.95 15.40 -11.81
CA ALA A 172 -12.20 15.01 -12.50
C ALA A 172 -13.16 16.19 -12.71
N ASP A 173 -12.98 17.29 -11.98
CA ASP A 173 -13.73 18.52 -12.13
C ASP A 173 -12.96 19.59 -12.92
N ASN A 174 -13.36 20.86 -12.79
CA ASN A 174 -12.68 21.99 -13.42
C ASN A 174 -11.47 22.51 -12.63
N THR A 175 -10.97 21.80 -11.63
CA THR A 175 -9.72 22.13 -10.93
C THR A 175 -8.55 22.01 -11.90
N ALA A 176 -7.62 22.96 -11.86
CA ALA A 176 -6.47 22.93 -12.73
C ALA A 176 -5.54 21.76 -12.36
N ASP A 177 -5.09 21.01 -13.38
CA ASP A 177 -4.12 19.95 -13.21
C ASP A 177 -2.87 20.42 -12.48
N ALA A 178 -2.30 19.55 -11.65
CA ALA A 178 -1.09 19.86 -10.88
C ALA A 178 0.08 18.96 -11.30
N ASN A 179 1.28 19.54 -11.26
CA ASN A 179 2.53 18.80 -11.46
C ASN A 179 3.52 19.26 -10.43
N PHE A 180 4.16 18.33 -9.70
CA PHE A 180 5.13 18.68 -8.68
C PHE A 180 6.19 17.60 -8.45
N GLY A 181 7.36 18.01 -7.99
CA GLY A 181 8.37 17.11 -7.44
C GLY A 181 8.08 16.77 -5.98
N SER A 182 8.29 15.54 -5.58
CA SER A 182 8.14 15.13 -4.18
C SER A 182 9.37 14.44 -3.63
N LEU A 183 9.60 14.60 -2.31
CA LEU A 183 10.45 13.74 -1.50
C LEU A 183 9.60 12.61 -0.96
N ASN A 184 10.09 11.37 -1.07
CA ASN A 184 9.37 10.18 -0.64
C ASN A 184 10.22 9.40 0.36
N GLU A 185 9.67 9.12 1.51
CA GLU A 185 10.28 8.36 2.60
C GLU A 185 9.48 7.09 2.83
N TYR A 186 10.18 6.01 3.18
CA TYR A 186 9.53 4.73 3.39
C TYR A 186 10.27 3.87 4.40
N ILE A 187 9.51 3.26 5.31
CA ILE A 187 9.98 2.31 6.32
C ILE A 187 9.10 1.08 6.26
N GLU A 188 9.71 -0.09 6.21
CA GLU A 188 9.03 -1.37 6.27
C GLU A 188 9.68 -2.26 7.33
N TYR A 189 8.85 -2.80 8.23
CA TYR A 189 9.22 -3.85 9.17
C TYR A 189 8.37 -5.07 8.93
N THR A 190 9.01 -6.23 8.83
CA THR A 190 8.36 -7.54 8.68
C THR A 190 8.88 -8.49 9.75
N ASN A 191 7.98 -9.28 10.34
CA ASN A 191 8.30 -10.32 11.31
C ASN A 191 7.57 -11.62 10.93
N ILE A 192 8.32 -12.66 10.61
CA ILE A 192 7.82 -14.02 10.38
C ILE A 192 7.59 -14.67 11.75
N LEU A 193 6.36 -14.63 12.23
CA LEU A 193 6.00 -15.15 13.55
C LEU A 193 6.15 -16.68 13.62
N ASN A 194 5.78 -17.36 12.53
CA ASN A 194 5.93 -18.79 12.31
C ASN A 194 5.74 -19.12 10.82
N ASP A 195 5.79 -20.41 10.46
CA ASP A 195 5.66 -20.88 9.07
C ASP A 195 4.34 -20.48 8.38
N ALA A 196 3.30 -20.18 9.17
CA ALA A 196 1.97 -19.85 8.68
C ALA A 196 1.59 -18.37 8.85
N SER A 197 2.35 -17.57 9.62
CA SER A 197 1.91 -16.22 9.95
C SER A 197 3.05 -15.21 9.92
N THR A 198 2.75 -14.04 9.36
CA THR A 198 3.67 -12.90 9.23
C THR A 198 2.95 -11.63 9.69
N LEU A 199 3.63 -10.84 10.52
CA LEU A 199 3.27 -9.47 10.88
C LEU A 199 4.07 -8.51 10.03
N TYR A 200 3.46 -7.40 9.58
CA TYR A 200 4.17 -6.31 8.94
C TYR A 200 3.65 -4.94 9.38
N VAL A 201 4.53 -3.97 9.34
CA VAL A 201 4.21 -2.55 9.54
C VAL A 201 4.98 -1.75 8.49
N LYS A 202 4.30 -0.84 7.83
CA LYS A 202 4.82 -0.03 6.74
C LYS A 202 4.38 1.41 6.94
N VAL A 203 5.30 2.33 6.73
CA VAL A 203 5.01 3.76 6.80
C VAL A 203 5.66 4.43 5.62
N GLY A 204 4.89 5.18 4.86
CA GLY A 204 5.36 6.00 3.76
C GLY A 204 4.95 7.45 3.94
N SER A 205 5.75 8.37 3.44
CA SER A 205 5.41 9.78 3.31
C SER A 205 5.73 10.29 1.92
N LEU A 206 4.94 11.26 1.47
CA LEU A 206 5.16 12.05 0.27
C LEU A 206 5.09 13.51 0.68
N GLN A 207 6.12 14.29 0.32
CA GLN A 207 6.19 15.70 0.66
C GLN A 207 6.43 16.50 -0.62
N ASN A 208 5.52 17.43 -0.95
CA ASN A 208 5.68 18.31 -2.10
C ASN A 208 6.88 19.23 -1.89
N MET A 209 7.85 19.21 -2.81
CA MET A 209 9.07 20.02 -2.70
C MET A 209 8.83 21.52 -2.88
N GLU A 210 7.70 21.91 -3.49
CA GLU A 210 7.35 23.31 -3.69
C GLU A 210 6.63 23.90 -2.46
N ASP A 211 5.97 23.05 -1.64
CA ASP A 211 5.28 23.46 -0.40
C ASP A 211 5.46 22.41 0.73
N PHE A 212 6.68 22.17 1.10
CA PHE A 212 7.11 21.12 2.02
C PHE A 212 6.42 21.13 3.41
N GLN A 213 5.95 22.29 3.86
CA GLN A 213 5.34 22.44 5.18
C GLN A 213 3.83 22.23 5.17
N ASN A 214 3.18 22.49 4.04
CA ASN A 214 1.72 22.50 3.97
C ASN A 214 1.15 21.43 3.05
N ASP A 215 1.98 20.79 2.22
CA ASP A 215 1.54 19.76 1.27
C ASP A 215 2.36 18.48 1.48
N TYR A 216 1.80 17.59 2.30
CA TYR A 216 2.38 16.27 2.56
C TYR A 216 1.32 15.24 2.95
N GLU A 217 1.59 14.02 2.61
CA GLU A 217 0.80 12.84 2.94
C GLU A 217 1.64 11.86 3.76
N VAL A 218 1.00 11.19 4.73
CA VAL A 218 1.60 10.07 5.48
C VAL A 218 0.63 8.91 5.46
N LEU A 219 1.13 7.73 5.15
CA LEU A 219 0.35 6.51 5.21
C LEU A 219 1.07 5.46 6.06
N ALA A 220 0.33 4.89 7.00
CA ALA A 220 0.77 3.76 7.79
C ALA A 220 -0.14 2.56 7.53
N VAL A 221 0.45 1.39 7.29
CA VAL A 221 -0.25 0.12 7.13
C VAL A 221 0.33 -0.88 8.08
N GLY A 222 -0.52 -1.51 8.90
CA GLY A 222 -0.15 -2.63 9.76
C GLY A 222 -1.02 -3.83 9.44
N GLY A 223 -0.45 -5.03 9.43
CA GLY A 223 -1.25 -6.19 9.08
C GLY A 223 -0.63 -7.53 9.46
N PHE A 224 -1.50 -8.53 9.38
CA PHE A 224 -1.14 -9.93 9.52
C PHE A 224 -1.51 -10.69 8.25
N ASN A 225 -0.66 -11.60 7.87
CA ASN A 225 -0.93 -12.56 6.81
C ASN A 225 -0.85 -13.98 7.36
N PHE A 226 -1.86 -14.79 7.08
CA PHE A 226 -1.99 -16.17 7.54
C PHE A 226 -2.09 -17.11 6.35
N SER A 227 -1.16 -18.05 6.21
CA SER A 227 -1.28 -19.17 5.27
C SER A 227 -2.19 -20.24 5.86
N VAL A 228 -3.40 -20.36 5.33
CA VAL A 228 -4.41 -21.34 5.83
C VAL A 228 -4.38 -22.66 5.07
N ALA A 229 -3.82 -22.65 3.85
CA ALA A 229 -3.55 -23.85 3.06
C ALA A 229 -2.34 -23.57 2.12
N LYS A 230 -1.89 -24.56 1.35
CA LYS A 230 -0.70 -24.46 0.50
C LYS A 230 -0.66 -23.21 -0.37
N ASN A 231 -1.78 -22.81 -0.94
CA ASN A 231 -1.89 -21.68 -1.86
C ASN A 231 -2.93 -20.64 -1.42
N ILE A 232 -3.49 -20.79 -0.20
CA ILE A 232 -4.54 -19.91 0.29
C ILE A 232 -4.03 -19.16 1.51
N SER A 233 -4.23 -17.86 1.52
CA SER A 233 -3.91 -16.97 2.63
C SER A 233 -5.10 -16.10 3.03
N ILE A 234 -5.09 -15.63 4.26
CA ILE A 234 -5.98 -14.58 4.75
C ILE A 234 -5.10 -13.43 5.21
N SER A 235 -5.39 -12.22 4.78
CA SER A 235 -4.75 -11.00 5.29
C SER A 235 -5.77 -10.15 6.05
N ILE A 236 -5.31 -9.55 7.13
CA ILE A 236 -6.04 -8.54 7.90
C ILE A 236 -5.13 -7.34 7.99
N GLU A 237 -5.61 -6.19 7.52
CA GLU A 237 -4.83 -4.96 7.41
C GLU A 237 -5.59 -3.81 8.04
N GLU A 238 -4.87 -2.92 8.70
CA GLU A 238 -5.33 -1.60 9.12
C GLU A 238 -4.46 -0.55 8.45
N GLU A 239 -5.10 0.36 7.75
CA GLU A 239 -4.49 1.46 7.03
C GLU A 239 -4.92 2.76 7.69
N VAL A 240 -3.96 3.62 8.02
CA VAL A 240 -4.20 4.97 8.55
C VAL A 240 -3.48 5.95 7.66
N ARG A 241 -4.22 6.91 7.13
CA ARG A 241 -3.73 7.94 6.24
C ARG A 241 -3.94 9.31 6.84
N TYR A 242 -2.95 10.14 6.71
CA TYR A 242 -3.02 11.57 6.98
C TYR A 242 -2.69 12.34 5.71
N ASP A 243 -3.57 13.24 5.30
CA ASP A 243 -3.36 14.16 4.19
C ASP A 243 -3.51 15.60 4.70
N LYS A 244 -2.45 16.39 4.54
CA LYS A 244 -2.45 17.79 4.98
C LYS A 244 -3.34 18.67 4.11
N ILE A 245 -3.39 18.40 2.81
CA ILE A 245 -4.30 19.05 1.88
C ILE A 245 -5.45 18.09 1.57
N HIS A 246 -6.58 18.32 2.19
CA HIS A 246 -7.80 17.54 1.96
C HIS A 246 -8.90 18.42 1.36
N PRO A 247 -9.73 17.90 0.43
CA PRO A 247 -10.76 18.70 -0.21
C PRO A 247 -11.91 19.03 0.75
N GLY A 248 -12.31 20.30 0.74
CA GLY A 248 -13.55 20.79 1.34
C GLY A 248 -13.68 20.54 2.84
N THR A 249 -14.70 19.74 3.23
CA THR A 249 -15.02 19.40 4.63
C THR A 249 -14.53 18.00 5.02
N ALA A 250 -13.71 17.35 4.21
CA ALA A 250 -13.12 16.04 4.53
C ALA A 250 -12.23 16.13 5.78
N GLU A 251 -12.09 15.03 6.50
CA GLU A 251 -11.13 14.94 7.60
C GLU A 251 -9.71 14.69 7.07
N ALA A 252 -8.73 15.24 7.76
CA ALA A 252 -7.32 15.05 7.40
C ALA A 252 -6.81 13.62 7.63
N THR A 253 -7.54 12.82 8.40
CA THR A 253 -7.14 11.46 8.77
C THR A 253 -8.24 10.48 8.42
N ASP A 254 -7.86 9.46 7.69
CA ASP A 254 -8.72 8.36 7.29
C ASP A 254 -8.18 7.03 7.80
N THR A 255 -9.08 6.09 8.06
CA THR A 255 -8.75 4.76 8.55
C THR A 255 -9.51 3.71 7.76
N LYS A 256 -8.84 2.63 7.35
CA LYS A 256 -9.43 1.57 6.55
C LYS A 256 -9.02 0.20 7.10
N SER A 257 -10.01 -0.61 7.48
CA SER A 257 -9.80 -1.99 7.89
C SER A 257 -10.16 -2.93 6.75
N ILE A 258 -9.27 -3.84 6.39
CA ILE A 258 -9.40 -4.68 5.21
C ILE A 258 -9.14 -6.14 5.59
N VAL A 259 -10.02 -7.03 5.13
CA VAL A 259 -9.82 -8.48 5.19
C VAL A 259 -9.88 -9.03 3.77
N ARG A 260 -8.88 -9.81 3.39
CA ARG A 260 -8.81 -10.44 2.07
C ARG A 260 -8.52 -11.92 2.19
N VAL A 261 -9.02 -12.67 1.22
CA VAL A 261 -8.61 -14.06 0.95
C VAL A 261 -7.76 -14.04 -0.31
N GLY A 262 -6.57 -14.58 -0.21
CA GLY A 262 -5.59 -14.63 -1.31
C GLY A 262 -5.39 -16.04 -1.84
N TYR A 263 -5.14 -16.16 -3.14
CA TYR A 263 -4.72 -17.38 -3.81
C TYR A 263 -3.42 -17.15 -4.58
N ALA A 264 -2.39 -17.94 -4.26
CA ALA A 264 -1.09 -17.91 -4.94
C ALA A 264 -0.98 -19.03 -5.99
N PHE A 265 -0.41 -18.72 -7.18
CA PHE A 265 -0.26 -19.66 -8.31
C PHE A 265 1.05 -19.44 -9.08
#